data_48a143e4b149e1416de1fd2bf153e5c4
#
_entry.id   48a143e4b149e1416de1fd2bf153e5c4
#
_cell.length_a   1.000
_cell.length_b   1.000
_cell.length_c   1.000
_cell.angle_alpha   90.00
_cell.angle_beta   90.00
_cell.angle_gamma   90.00
#
_symmetry.space_group_name_H-M   'P 1'
#
loop_
_entity.id
_entity.type
_entity.pdbx_description
1 polymer ?
#
loop_
_entity_poly.entity_id
_entity_poly.type
_entity_poly.pdbx_seq_one_letter_code
_entity_poly.pdbx_strand_id
1 'polypeptide(L)'
;AGVVFLLMEVLGEAVVLDWLAFNKVEYNGRRFELVSPGTDYWRYVSPALVHFGVMHIVFNALWIWEFGSRLELRLGSIFVLNLFLAGAVGGNLLQYLWAGPSIFGGLSGVVYAYMGCLWILWRLRPGLVSIPVPSIFTFMWIWLFVGFTDVLKYLGLGSIANGAHLGGLLVGILTGVIIARVFPRGS
;
A
#
# COMPACT_ATOMS: atom_id res chain seq x y z
N ALA A 1 2.74 11.55 -1.94
CA ALA A 1 1.31 11.49 -1.67
C ALA A 1 0.74 12.88 -1.37
N GLY A 2 1.28 13.66 -0.40
CA GLY A 2 0.75 14.99 -0.05
C GLY A 2 0.65 15.95 -1.24
N VAL A 3 1.69 16.06 -2.05
CA VAL A 3 1.68 16.88 -3.26
C VAL A 3 0.61 16.39 -4.26
N VAL A 4 0.49 15.07 -4.45
CA VAL A 4 -0.52 14.49 -5.35
C VAL A 4 -1.94 14.81 -4.84
N PHE A 5 -2.18 14.70 -3.53
CA PHE A 5 -3.45 15.06 -2.93
C PHE A 5 -3.81 16.54 -3.19
N LEU A 6 -2.86 17.45 -2.99
CA LEU A 6 -3.06 18.88 -3.30
C LEU A 6 -3.31 19.12 -4.81
N LEU A 7 -2.63 18.39 -5.69
CA LEU A 7 -2.88 18.49 -7.13
C LEU A 7 -4.29 18.00 -7.49
N MET A 8 -4.83 16.99 -6.82
CA MET A 8 -6.22 16.54 -7.01
C MET A 8 -7.22 17.63 -6.63
N GLU A 9 -6.97 18.36 -5.53
CA GLU A 9 -7.81 19.48 -5.09
C GLU A 9 -7.75 20.69 -6.05
N VAL A 10 -6.57 20.99 -6.62
CA VAL A 10 -6.35 22.17 -7.46
C VAL A 10 -6.69 21.93 -8.92
N LEU A 11 -6.24 20.81 -9.50
CA LEU A 11 -6.43 20.49 -10.93
C LEU A 11 -7.68 19.66 -11.22
N GLY A 12 -8.29 19.12 -10.17
CA GLY A 12 -9.40 18.19 -10.26
C GLY A 12 -8.95 16.72 -10.28
N GLU A 13 -9.73 15.90 -9.62
CA GLU A 13 -9.47 14.48 -9.44
C GLU A 13 -9.28 13.73 -10.77
N ALA A 14 -10.15 13.99 -11.75
CA ALA A 14 -10.13 13.31 -13.04
C ALA A 14 -8.80 13.52 -13.80
N VAL A 15 -8.24 14.74 -13.76
CA VAL A 15 -6.96 15.06 -14.42
C VAL A 15 -5.82 14.26 -13.81
N VAL A 16 -5.76 14.21 -12.48
CA VAL A 16 -4.68 13.51 -11.78
C VAL A 16 -4.82 11.99 -11.93
N LEU A 17 -6.04 11.46 -11.87
CA LEU A 17 -6.31 10.04 -12.06
C LEU A 17 -5.98 9.57 -13.47
N ASP A 18 -6.20 10.37 -14.50
CA ASP A 18 -5.82 10.05 -15.88
C ASP A 18 -4.32 9.74 -16.00
N TRP A 19 -3.48 10.41 -15.20
CA TRP A 19 -2.03 10.19 -15.18
C TRP A 19 -1.56 9.12 -14.20
N LEU A 20 -2.19 9.03 -13.02
CA LEU A 20 -1.64 8.26 -11.89
C LEU A 20 -2.44 7.01 -11.53
N ALA A 21 -3.68 6.84 -12.01
CA ALA A 21 -4.44 5.62 -11.77
C ALA A 21 -3.77 4.40 -12.43
N PHE A 22 -3.98 3.22 -11.86
CA PHE A 22 -3.46 1.96 -12.41
C PHE A 22 -4.00 1.71 -13.82
N ASN A 23 -5.32 1.78 -13.97
CA ASN A 23 -5.97 1.61 -15.26
C ASN A 23 -5.99 2.93 -16.04
N LYS A 24 -5.75 2.83 -17.34
CA LYS A 24 -5.96 3.94 -18.28
C LYS A 24 -7.43 4.07 -18.62
N VAL A 25 -7.84 5.27 -19.00
CA VAL A 25 -9.14 5.53 -19.60
C VAL A 25 -8.96 5.63 -21.10
N GLU A 26 -9.58 4.73 -21.87
CA GLU A 26 -9.54 4.75 -23.34
C GLU A 26 -10.94 4.83 -23.92
N TYR A 27 -11.09 5.55 -25.02
CA TYR A 27 -12.35 5.64 -25.76
C TYR A 27 -12.35 4.63 -26.91
N ASN A 28 -13.27 3.66 -26.89
CA ASN A 28 -13.35 2.61 -27.90
C ASN A 28 -14.26 2.95 -29.09
N GLY A 29 -14.62 4.21 -29.28
CA GLY A 29 -15.56 4.68 -30.33
C GLY A 29 -17.03 4.66 -29.91
N ARG A 30 -17.37 4.10 -28.76
CA ARG A 30 -18.75 4.04 -28.21
C ARG A 30 -18.83 4.53 -26.77
N ARG A 31 -17.85 4.15 -25.93
CA ARG A 31 -17.81 4.50 -24.50
C ARG A 31 -16.36 4.57 -24.02
N PHE A 32 -16.16 5.19 -22.87
CA PHE A 32 -14.89 5.14 -22.14
C PHE A 32 -14.78 3.83 -21.36
N GLU A 33 -13.64 3.20 -21.42
CA GLU A 33 -13.32 1.94 -20.74
C GLU A 33 -12.02 2.05 -19.95
N LEU A 34 -11.97 1.33 -18.83
CA LEU A 34 -10.74 1.17 -18.07
C LEU A 34 -9.94 -0.02 -18.64
N VAL A 35 -8.74 0.27 -19.13
CA VAL A 35 -7.85 -0.74 -19.70
C VAL A 35 -6.58 -0.93 -18.85
N SER A 36 -5.82 -1.98 -19.10
CA SER A 36 -4.58 -2.24 -18.38
C SER A 36 -3.56 -1.13 -18.58
N PRO A 37 -2.59 -0.95 -17.65
CA PRO A 37 -1.55 0.08 -17.79
C PRO A 37 -0.61 -0.15 -18.98
N GLY A 38 -0.52 -1.39 -19.50
CA GLY A 38 0.39 -1.73 -20.59
C GLY A 38 1.85 -1.40 -20.27
N THR A 39 2.49 -0.58 -21.09
CA THR A 39 3.88 -0.14 -20.94
C THR A 39 4.05 1.12 -20.09
N ASP A 40 3.01 1.66 -19.51
CA ASP A 40 3.08 2.81 -18.60
C ASP A 40 3.55 2.36 -17.21
N TYR A 41 4.82 1.99 -17.11
CA TYR A 41 5.40 1.34 -15.93
C TYR A 41 5.21 2.12 -14.61
N TRP A 42 5.11 3.45 -14.64
CA TRP A 42 4.84 4.24 -13.44
C TRP A 42 3.48 3.93 -12.81
N ARG A 43 2.49 3.50 -13.59
CA ARG A 43 1.14 3.16 -13.11
C ARG A 43 1.10 1.94 -12.21
N TYR A 44 2.15 1.13 -12.20
CA TYR A 44 2.28 0.04 -11.22
C TYR A 44 2.60 0.55 -9.81
N VAL A 45 3.11 1.79 -9.68
CA VAL A 45 3.50 2.42 -8.40
C VAL A 45 2.62 3.62 -8.07
N SER A 46 2.30 4.46 -9.06
CA SER A 46 1.66 5.77 -8.85
C SER A 46 0.31 5.74 -8.11
N PRO A 47 -0.55 4.69 -8.21
CA PRO A 47 -1.77 4.63 -7.41
C PRO A 47 -1.53 4.71 -5.90
N ALA A 48 -0.38 4.24 -5.43
CA ALA A 48 0.00 4.37 -4.02
C ALA A 48 0.09 5.84 -3.54
N LEU A 49 0.24 6.79 -4.45
CA LEU A 49 0.31 8.22 -4.13
C LEU A 49 -1.06 8.92 -4.14
N VAL A 50 -2.07 8.28 -4.72
CA VAL A 50 -3.44 8.82 -4.87
C VAL A 50 -4.24 8.59 -3.59
N HIS A 51 -4.96 9.63 -3.09
CA HIS A 51 -5.78 9.52 -1.88
C HIS A 51 -7.10 10.28 -2.06
N PHE A 52 -8.20 9.64 -1.68
CA PHE A 52 -9.57 10.11 -1.89
C PHE A 52 -10.17 10.87 -0.68
N GLY A 53 -9.33 11.39 0.20
CA GLY A 53 -9.78 12.22 1.33
C GLY A 53 -8.69 12.48 2.36
N VAL A 54 -8.88 13.55 3.14
CA VAL A 54 -7.91 14.00 4.16
C VAL A 54 -7.61 12.92 5.19
N MET A 55 -8.65 12.28 5.74
CA MET A 55 -8.45 11.21 6.72
C MET A 55 -7.70 10.01 6.13
N HIS A 56 -7.97 9.68 4.87
CA HIS A 56 -7.29 8.58 4.18
C HIS A 56 -5.79 8.84 4.08
N ILE A 57 -5.36 10.04 3.65
CA ILE A 57 -3.93 10.35 3.55
C ILE A 57 -3.27 10.51 4.94
N VAL A 58 -3.96 11.10 5.92
CA VAL A 58 -3.42 11.29 7.28
C VAL A 58 -3.15 9.95 7.95
N PHE A 59 -4.12 9.02 7.93
CA PHE A 59 -3.92 7.70 8.51
C PHE A 59 -2.81 6.90 7.80
N ASN A 60 -2.77 6.96 6.47
CA ASN A 60 -1.69 6.32 5.74
C ASN A 60 -0.31 6.91 6.08
N ALA A 61 -0.19 8.23 6.15
CA ALA A 61 1.06 8.90 6.52
C ALA A 61 1.51 8.52 7.94
N LEU A 62 0.57 8.45 8.91
CA LEU A 62 0.83 7.99 10.26
C LEU A 62 1.43 6.57 10.29
N TRP A 63 0.83 5.64 9.56
CA TRP A 63 1.30 4.25 9.52
C TRP A 63 2.61 4.09 8.75
N ILE A 64 2.82 4.84 7.66
CA ILE A 64 4.11 4.89 6.96
C ILE A 64 5.20 5.38 7.91
N TRP A 65 4.92 6.43 8.70
CA TRP A 65 5.85 6.92 9.71
C TRP A 65 6.11 5.86 10.80
N GLU A 66 5.06 5.31 11.39
CA GLU A 66 5.16 4.36 12.51
C GLU A 66 5.95 3.10 12.14
N PHE A 67 5.67 2.50 10.98
CA PHE A 67 6.34 1.28 10.55
C PHE A 67 7.63 1.57 9.78
N GLY A 68 7.63 2.58 8.90
CA GLY A 68 8.76 2.90 8.06
C GLY A 68 9.98 3.35 8.84
N SER A 69 9.80 4.25 9.83
CA SER A 69 10.92 4.73 10.67
C SER A 69 11.62 3.59 11.42
N ARG A 70 10.88 2.58 11.90
CA ARG A 70 11.45 1.42 12.61
C ARG A 70 12.28 0.54 11.69
N LEU A 71 11.83 0.33 10.46
CA LEU A 71 12.61 -0.38 9.45
C LEU A 71 13.83 0.43 9.04
N GLU A 72 13.67 1.74 8.81
CA GLU A 72 14.73 2.63 8.36
C GLU A 72 15.88 2.73 9.35
N LEU A 73 15.59 2.90 10.63
CA LEU A 73 16.60 2.98 11.70
C LEU A 73 17.53 1.78 11.73
N ARG A 74 17.10 0.61 11.31
CA ARG A 74 17.90 -0.62 11.37
C ARG A 74 18.38 -1.11 10.02
N LEU A 75 17.56 -0.97 8.98
CA LEU A 75 17.83 -1.55 7.67
C LEU A 75 18.19 -0.47 6.62
N GLY A 76 18.08 0.80 6.98
CA GLY A 76 18.44 1.95 6.16
C GLY A 76 17.37 2.39 5.16
N SER A 77 17.49 3.63 4.67
CA SER A 77 16.52 4.30 3.80
C SER A 77 16.36 3.60 2.44
N ILE A 78 17.45 3.04 1.90
CA ILE A 78 17.41 2.32 0.61
C ILE A 78 16.53 1.06 0.73
N PHE A 79 16.63 0.34 1.85
CA PHE A 79 15.78 -0.81 2.10
C PHE A 79 14.30 -0.40 2.15
N VAL A 80 13.98 0.64 2.91
CA VAL A 80 12.60 1.14 3.05
C VAL A 80 12.05 1.60 1.71
N LEU A 81 12.85 2.29 0.88
CA LEU A 81 12.45 2.70 -0.47
C LEU A 81 12.17 1.48 -1.37
N ASN A 82 13.03 0.48 -1.36
CA ASN A 82 12.82 -0.74 -2.16
C ASN A 82 11.58 -1.50 -1.71
N LEU A 83 11.34 -1.59 -0.40
CA LEU A 83 10.14 -2.23 0.14
C LEU A 83 8.88 -1.40 -0.19
N PHE A 84 8.99 -0.05 -0.21
CA PHE A 84 7.93 0.83 -0.70
C PHE A 84 7.54 0.48 -2.13
N LEU A 85 8.52 0.45 -3.05
CA LEU A 85 8.28 0.15 -4.46
C LEU A 85 7.71 -1.25 -4.66
N ALA A 86 8.30 -2.24 -4.01
CA ALA A 86 7.82 -3.63 -4.09
C ALA A 86 6.40 -3.78 -3.52
N GLY A 87 6.11 -3.14 -2.38
CA GLY A 87 4.78 -3.14 -1.75
C GLY A 87 3.73 -2.44 -2.62
N ALA A 88 4.08 -1.31 -3.24
CA ALA A 88 3.20 -0.60 -4.16
C ALA A 88 2.89 -1.47 -5.39
N VAL A 89 3.91 -2.01 -6.05
CA VAL A 89 3.73 -2.87 -7.23
C VAL A 89 2.93 -4.13 -6.89
N GLY A 90 3.32 -4.86 -5.85
CA GLY A 90 2.64 -6.10 -5.44
C GLY A 90 1.19 -5.86 -5.00
N GLY A 91 0.95 -4.78 -4.26
CA GLY A 91 -0.39 -4.36 -3.87
C GLY A 91 -1.28 -4.00 -5.07
N ASN A 92 -0.80 -3.10 -5.93
CA ASN A 92 -1.56 -2.63 -7.08
C ASN A 92 -1.84 -3.76 -8.09
N LEU A 93 -0.86 -4.63 -8.33
CA LEU A 93 -1.05 -5.80 -9.20
C LEU A 93 -2.10 -6.76 -8.62
N LEU A 94 -2.01 -7.10 -7.33
CA LEU A 94 -2.99 -8.01 -6.74
C LEU A 94 -4.38 -7.39 -6.70
N GLN A 95 -4.49 -6.07 -6.48
CA GLN A 95 -5.78 -5.37 -6.57
C GLN A 95 -6.39 -5.50 -7.97
N TYR A 96 -5.59 -5.27 -9.00
CA TYR A 96 -6.05 -5.39 -10.38
C TYR A 96 -6.46 -6.84 -10.73
N LEU A 97 -5.66 -7.82 -10.33
CA LEU A 97 -5.96 -9.24 -10.57
C LEU A 97 -7.20 -9.71 -9.80
N TRP A 98 -7.46 -9.13 -8.63
CA TRP A 98 -8.59 -9.49 -7.77
C TRP A 98 -9.91 -8.85 -8.20
N ALA A 99 -9.89 -7.54 -8.42
CA ALA A 99 -11.10 -6.74 -8.65
C ALA A 99 -11.32 -6.38 -10.12
N GLY A 100 -10.36 -6.67 -11.00
CA GLY A 100 -10.38 -6.22 -12.38
C GLY A 100 -10.13 -4.71 -12.53
N PRO A 101 -10.38 -4.16 -13.73
CA PRO A 101 -10.21 -2.75 -14.00
C PRO A 101 -11.08 -1.89 -13.09
N SER A 102 -10.44 -1.03 -12.30
CA SER A 102 -11.10 -0.17 -11.31
C SER A 102 -10.22 1.02 -10.95
N ILE A 103 -10.83 2.07 -10.39
CA ILE A 103 -10.10 3.20 -9.82
C ILE A 103 -9.87 2.91 -8.34
N PHE A 104 -8.62 2.90 -7.94
CA PHE A 104 -8.17 2.69 -6.56
C PHE A 104 -6.88 3.46 -6.30
N GLY A 105 -6.53 3.63 -5.04
CA GLY A 105 -5.30 4.29 -4.64
C GLY A 105 -5.10 4.29 -3.13
N GLY A 106 -3.92 4.73 -2.71
CA GLY A 106 -3.53 4.88 -1.31
C GLY A 106 -2.25 4.15 -0.96
N LEU A 107 -1.53 4.71 0.02
CA LEU A 107 -0.31 4.11 0.56
C LEU A 107 -0.55 2.83 1.36
N SER A 108 -1.79 2.44 1.58
CA SER A 108 -2.15 1.33 2.48
C SER A 108 -1.54 -0.02 2.08
N GLY A 109 -1.38 -0.29 0.78
CA GLY A 109 -0.63 -1.47 0.32
C GLY A 109 0.83 -1.46 0.82
N VAL A 110 1.49 -0.30 0.77
CA VAL A 110 2.84 -0.11 1.32
C VAL A 110 2.85 -0.21 2.85
N VAL A 111 1.86 0.36 3.52
CA VAL A 111 1.67 0.23 4.98
C VAL A 111 1.64 -1.24 5.38
N TYR A 112 0.85 -2.05 4.68
CA TYR A 112 0.80 -3.50 4.94
C TYR A 112 2.09 -4.23 4.58
N ALA A 113 2.85 -3.77 3.59
CA ALA A 113 4.18 -4.31 3.31
C ALA A 113 5.17 -4.04 4.46
N TYR A 114 5.19 -2.81 4.99
CA TYR A 114 6.01 -2.47 6.15
C TYR A 114 5.59 -3.24 7.40
N MET A 115 4.28 -3.28 7.68
CA MET A 115 3.72 -4.04 8.79
C MET A 115 4.09 -5.54 8.70
N GLY A 116 3.89 -6.15 7.53
CA GLY A 116 4.18 -7.57 7.31
C GLY A 116 5.66 -7.89 7.52
N CYS A 117 6.56 -7.02 7.01
CA CYS A 117 8.00 -7.15 7.21
C CYS A 117 8.37 -7.06 8.71
N LEU A 118 7.90 -6.02 9.41
CA LEU A 118 8.13 -5.86 10.85
C LEU A 118 7.60 -7.03 11.67
N TRP A 119 6.38 -7.50 11.36
CA TRP A 119 5.75 -8.60 12.07
C TRP A 119 6.56 -9.90 11.94
N ILE A 120 7.06 -10.22 10.75
CA ILE A 120 7.93 -11.38 10.52
C ILE A 120 9.27 -11.22 11.23
N LEU A 121 9.91 -10.04 11.14
CA LEU A 121 11.17 -9.78 11.82
C LEU A 121 11.01 -9.89 13.35
N TRP A 122 9.91 -9.40 13.89
CA TRP A 122 9.60 -9.59 15.31
C TRP A 122 9.54 -11.07 15.72
N ARG A 123 8.91 -11.90 14.88
CA ARG A 123 8.73 -13.34 15.16
C ARG A 123 10.00 -14.15 14.97
N LEU A 124 10.74 -13.88 13.90
CA LEU A 124 11.88 -14.70 13.50
C LEU A 124 13.23 -14.15 14.00
N ARG A 125 13.30 -12.86 14.30
CA ARG A 125 14.51 -12.12 14.72
C ARG A 125 14.19 -11.12 15.82
N PRO A 126 13.78 -11.58 17.01
CA PRO A 126 13.52 -10.69 18.14
C PRO A 126 14.73 -9.81 18.42
N GLY A 127 14.52 -8.50 18.56
CA GLY A 127 15.57 -7.51 18.81
C GLY A 127 16.28 -6.94 17.57
N LEU A 128 16.08 -7.49 16.38
CA LEU A 128 16.67 -6.92 15.15
C LEU A 128 16.09 -5.54 14.83
N VAL A 129 14.79 -5.36 14.98
CA VAL A 129 14.08 -4.09 14.78
C VAL A 129 13.27 -3.73 16.02
N SER A 130 13.08 -2.44 16.28
CA SER A 130 12.10 -2.02 17.28
C SER A 130 10.69 -2.27 16.72
N ILE A 131 9.78 -2.76 17.57
CA ILE A 131 8.40 -3.01 17.19
C ILE A 131 7.46 -1.99 17.82
N PRO A 132 6.33 -1.69 17.19
CA PRO A 132 5.25 -0.95 17.84
C PRO A 132 4.64 -1.77 18.98
N VAL A 133 3.77 -1.14 19.74
CA VAL A 133 2.98 -1.87 20.76
C VAL A 133 2.22 -3.02 20.08
N PRO A 134 2.23 -4.24 20.63
CA PRO A 134 1.61 -5.42 20.00
C PRO A 134 0.14 -5.22 19.61
N SER A 135 -0.61 -4.39 20.33
CA SER A 135 -1.99 -4.03 20.01
C SER A 135 -2.15 -3.35 18.63
N ILE A 136 -1.11 -2.69 18.14
CA ILE A 136 -1.10 -2.09 16.80
C ILE A 136 -1.18 -3.17 15.72
N PHE A 137 -0.40 -4.26 15.87
CA PHE A 137 -0.52 -5.39 14.95
C PHE A 137 -1.91 -6.01 15.00
N THR A 138 -2.48 -6.19 16.20
CA THR A 138 -3.84 -6.70 16.37
C THR A 138 -4.86 -5.78 15.67
N PHE A 139 -4.76 -4.46 15.87
CA PHE A 139 -5.60 -3.48 15.18
C PHE A 139 -5.49 -3.61 13.65
N MET A 140 -4.27 -3.69 13.12
CA MET A 140 -4.02 -3.77 11.67
C MET A 140 -4.58 -5.08 11.07
N TRP A 141 -4.50 -6.18 11.79
CA TRP A 141 -5.13 -7.44 11.38
C TRP A 141 -6.65 -7.34 11.38
N ILE A 142 -7.25 -6.79 12.43
CA ILE A 142 -8.70 -6.55 12.49
C ILE A 142 -9.12 -5.65 11.33
N TRP A 143 -8.38 -4.55 11.08
CA TRP A 143 -8.68 -3.64 9.99
C TRP A 143 -8.61 -4.31 8.61
N LEU A 144 -7.63 -5.19 8.41
CA LEU A 144 -7.54 -6.01 7.20
C LEU A 144 -8.81 -6.87 7.02
N PHE A 145 -9.22 -7.58 8.07
CA PHE A 145 -10.42 -8.43 8.01
C PHE A 145 -11.70 -7.61 7.80
N VAL A 146 -11.84 -6.48 8.48
CA VAL A 146 -12.99 -5.57 8.30
C VAL A 146 -13.08 -5.10 6.85
N GLY A 147 -11.96 -4.87 6.19
CA GLY A 147 -11.91 -4.51 4.77
C GLY A 147 -12.58 -5.53 3.85
N PHE A 148 -12.54 -6.83 4.19
CA PHE A 148 -13.21 -7.90 3.43
C PHE A 148 -14.70 -8.01 3.71
N THR A 149 -15.23 -7.21 4.62
CA THR A 149 -16.66 -7.13 4.90
C THR A 149 -17.27 -5.89 4.22
N ASP A 150 -18.55 -5.92 3.91
CA ASP A 150 -19.24 -4.75 3.38
C ASP A 150 -19.58 -3.69 4.45
N VAL A 151 -19.15 -3.88 5.70
CA VAL A 151 -19.48 -2.99 6.83
C VAL A 151 -19.10 -1.55 6.54
N LEU A 152 -17.89 -1.29 6.02
CA LEU A 152 -17.45 0.07 5.72
C LEU A 152 -18.25 0.73 4.60
N LYS A 153 -18.66 -0.05 3.61
CA LYS A 153 -19.54 0.39 2.54
C LYS A 153 -20.93 0.76 3.08
N TYR A 154 -21.49 -0.08 3.97
CA TYR A 154 -22.76 0.22 4.64
C TYR A 154 -22.70 1.45 5.53
N LEU A 155 -21.53 1.75 6.12
CA LEU A 155 -21.29 2.97 6.92
C LEU A 155 -21.00 4.22 6.07
N GLY A 156 -21.03 4.12 4.74
CA GLY A 156 -20.73 5.25 3.84
C GLY A 156 -19.24 5.63 3.78
N LEU A 157 -18.34 4.76 4.28
CA LEU A 157 -16.90 5.00 4.30
C LEU A 157 -16.18 4.55 3.02
N GLY A 158 -16.96 4.14 2.00
CA GLY A 158 -16.42 3.72 0.71
C GLY A 158 -15.98 2.25 0.68
N SER A 159 -15.38 1.85 -0.45
CA SER A 159 -14.81 0.51 -0.64
C SER A 159 -13.31 0.52 -0.38
N ILE A 160 -12.81 -0.54 0.23
CA ILE A 160 -11.38 -0.73 0.48
C ILE A 160 -10.77 -1.58 -0.65
N ALA A 161 -9.58 -1.20 -1.10
CA ALA A 161 -8.77 -1.96 -2.05
C ALA A 161 -8.10 -3.16 -1.36
N ASN A 162 -8.89 -4.19 -1.02
CA ASN A 162 -8.43 -5.34 -0.23
C ASN A 162 -7.32 -6.13 -0.90
N GLY A 163 -7.35 -6.23 -2.24
CA GLY A 163 -6.27 -6.84 -3.01
C GLY A 163 -4.94 -6.10 -2.81
N ALA A 164 -4.98 -4.75 -2.74
CA ALA A 164 -3.78 -3.95 -2.49
C ALA A 164 -3.21 -4.19 -1.08
N HIS A 165 -4.07 -4.29 -0.06
CA HIS A 165 -3.65 -4.61 1.30
C HIS A 165 -3.00 -6.00 1.39
N LEU A 166 -3.67 -7.01 0.82
CA LEU A 166 -3.16 -8.37 0.84
C LEU A 166 -1.86 -8.51 0.05
N GLY A 167 -1.78 -7.91 -1.15
CA GLY A 167 -0.58 -7.93 -1.98
C GLY A 167 0.62 -7.29 -1.29
N GLY A 168 0.41 -6.12 -0.67
CA GLY A 168 1.44 -5.47 0.15
C GLY A 168 1.89 -6.34 1.31
N LEU A 169 0.95 -6.90 2.07
CA LEU A 169 1.23 -7.80 3.19
C LEU A 169 2.08 -9.00 2.78
N LEU A 170 1.74 -9.66 1.67
CA LEU A 170 2.51 -10.81 1.17
C LEU A 170 3.93 -10.43 0.77
N VAL A 171 4.11 -9.29 0.10
CA VAL A 171 5.44 -8.75 -0.22
C VAL A 171 6.23 -8.48 1.07
N GLY A 172 5.62 -7.87 2.06
CA GLY A 172 6.25 -7.60 3.35
C GLY A 172 6.67 -8.86 4.09
N ILE A 173 5.78 -9.85 4.19
CA ILE A 173 6.06 -11.14 4.80
C ILE A 173 7.25 -11.82 4.12
N LEU A 174 7.22 -11.90 2.78
CA LEU A 174 8.30 -12.52 2.01
C LEU A 174 9.64 -11.81 2.24
N THR A 175 9.64 -10.47 2.18
CA THR A 175 10.84 -9.67 2.44
C THR A 175 11.35 -9.88 3.86
N GLY A 176 10.47 -9.89 4.86
CA GLY A 176 10.82 -10.15 6.26
C GLY A 176 11.46 -11.53 6.46
N VAL A 177 10.95 -12.57 5.78
CA VAL A 177 11.54 -13.92 5.82
C VAL A 177 12.94 -13.94 5.20
N ILE A 178 13.12 -13.27 4.04
CA ILE A 178 14.43 -13.17 3.38
C ILE A 178 15.44 -12.48 4.32
N ILE A 179 15.10 -11.32 4.86
CA ILE A 179 15.95 -10.57 5.77
C ILE A 179 16.28 -11.39 7.03
N ALA A 180 15.28 -12.08 7.60
CA ALA A 180 15.51 -12.94 8.77
C ALA A 180 16.50 -14.08 8.50
N ARG A 181 16.67 -14.52 7.28
CA ARG A 181 17.65 -15.56 6.88
C ARG A 181 19.03 -14.98 6.60
N VAL A 182 19.11 -13.77 6.06
CA VAL A 182 20.38 -13.12 5.68
C VAL A 182 21.13 -12.60 6.92
N PHE A 183 20.43 -12.02 7.90
CA PHE A 183 21.07 -11.54 9.11
C PHE A 183 21.37 -12.70 10.06
N PRO A 184 22.65 -12.91 10.51
CA PRO A 184 23.00 -13.98 11.43
C PRO A 184 22.36 -13.78 12.81
N ARG A 185 22.12 -14.90 13.53
CA ARG A 185 21.64 -14.85 14.92
C ARG A 185 22.78 -14.35 15.81
N GLY A 186 22.60 -13.20 16.45
CA GLY A 186 23.58 -12.67 17.43
C GLY A 186 24.36 -11.44 16.97
N SER A 187 23.95 -10.77 15.90
CA SER A 187 24.47 -9.43 15.55
C SER A 187 23.66 -8.31 16.19
#